data_bf34b44f4ab0d056a03817fba803a56b
#
_entry.id   bf34b44f4ab0d056a03817fba803a56b
#
_cell.length_a   1.000
_cell.length_b   1.000
_cell.length_c   1.000
_cell.angle_alpha   90.00
_cell.angle_beta   90.00
_cell.angle_gamma   90.00
#
_symmetry.space_group_name_H-M   'P 1'
#
loop_
_entity.id
_entity.type
_entity.pdbx_description
1 polymer ?
#
loop_
_entity_poly.entity_id
_entity_poly.type
_entity_poly.pdbx_seq_one_letter_code
_entity_poly.pdbx_strand_id
1 'polypeptide(L)'
;MKRRKRRARRARRRNAFRVIVVTGVVTVLCMAVFGSKKPEQIEERQQETTQEETTHAETVQNPETIVQTAEETESKYKVFDTMSEDWGSCDLEGFIYYDLPEQYADKDYFPEKMQIYTRCLCKQYDVPYALVLAIIEQESGYEFDKTGDGGQSKGYMQIYEKWHTDRMQNLGCTDLINPYQNVRVGIDFLSYLLKKYGTIQDALAAYNYGEKGAREHLWNNGVYVYSYNSAIMQRMKEIEEVVGK
;
A
#
# COMPACT_ATOMS: atom_id res chain seq x y z
N MET A 1 -1.34 20.32 49.01
CA MET A 1 -0.48 19.89 47.88
C MET A 1 -0.24 18.37 47.79
N LYS A 2 -0.11 17.62 48.92
CA LYS A 2 0.21 16.15 48.90
C LYS A 2 -0.91 15.25 48.28
N ARG A 3 -2.20 15.62 48.40
CA ARG A 3 -3.31 14.81 47.82
C ARG A 3 -3.42 14.84 46.31
N ARG A 4 -3.05 15.95 45.63
CA ARG A 4 -3.05 16.05 44.13
C ARG A 4 -1.94 15.20 43.49
N LYS A 5 -0.76 15.11 44.10
CA LYS A 5 0.37 14.30 43.60
C LYS A 5 0.10 12.77 43.72
N ARG A 6 -0.70 12.32 44.70
CA ARG A 6 -1.08 10.90 44.83
C ARG A 6 -2.11 10.46 43.78
N ARG A 7 -3.03 11.35 43.36
CA ARG A 7 -4.00 11.05 42.26
C ARG A 7 -3.32 10.94 40.89
N ALA A 8 -2.36 11.81 40.59
CA ALA A 8 -1.60 11.77 39.36
C ALA A 8 -0.73 10.50 39.23
N ARG A 9 -0.13 10.01 40.32
CA ARG A 9 0.65 8.76 40.32
C ARG A 9 -0.22 7.51 40.14
N ARG A 10 -1.47 7.51 40.64
CA ARG A 10 -2.42 6.40 40.46
C ARG A 10 -2.95 6.36 39.00
N ALA A 11 -3.18 7.50 38.37
CA ALA A 11 -3.59 7.57 36.97
C ALA A 11 -2.47 7.09 36.01
N ARG A 12 -1.20 7.47 36.25
CA ARG A 12 -0.06 6.99 35.46
C ARG A 12 0.17 5.47 35.60
N ARG A 13 -0.05 4.86 36.76
CA ARG A 13 0.07 3.41 36.92
C ARG A 13 -1.05 2.63 36.25
N ARG A 14 -2.27 3.16 36.20
CA ARG A 14 -3.39 2.50 35.47
C ARG A 14 -3.21 2.55 33.94
N ASN A 15 -2.62 3.60 33.40
CA ASN A 15 -2.33 3.68 31.96
C ASN A 15 -1.13 2.81 31.55
N ALA A 16 -0.10 2.67 32.40
CA ALA A 16 1.01 1.76 32.14
C ALA A 16 0.58 0.28 32.12
N PHE A 17 -0.39 -0.10 32.97
CA PHE A 17 -0.91 -1.47 32.99
C PHE A 17 -1.83 -1.80 31.80
N ARG A 18 -2.51 -0.80 31.19
CA ARG A 18 -3.34 -1.00 30.00
C ARG A 18 -2.52 -1.17 28.71
N VAL A 19 -1.36 -0.54 28.61
CA VAL A 19 -0.46 -0.67 27.45
C VAL A 19 0.22 -2.04 27.40
N ILE A 20 0.53 -2.64 28.58
CA ILE A 20 1.20 -3.97 28.63
C ILE A 20 0.22 -5.11 28.29
N VAL A 21 -1.08 -4.96 28.56
CA VAL A 21 -2.08 -6.01 28.27
C VAL A 21 -2.46 -6.05 26.78
N VAL A 22 -2.40 -4.90 26.08
CA VAL A 22 -2.74 -4.83 24.62
C VAL A 22 -1.61 -5.41 23.77
N THR A 23 -0.33 -5.27 24.17
CA THR A 23 0.79 -5.87 23.44
C THR A 23 0.92 -7.38 23.65
N GLY A 24 0.41 -7.93 24.76
CA GLY A 24 0.44 -9.38 25.02
C GLY A 24 -0.63 -10.18 24.26
N VAL A 25 -1.76 -9.57 23.92
CA VAL A 25 -2.87 -10.28 23.23
C VAL A 25 -2.66 -10.34 21.73
N VAL A 26 -1.99 -9.36 21.12
CA VAL A 26 -1.69 -9.35 19.67
C VAL A 26 -0.62 -10.40 19.31
N THR A 27 0.32 -10.70 20.22
CA THR A 27 1.37 -11.73 19.97
C THR A 27 0.84 -13.16 20.07
N VAL A 28 -0.25 -13.41 20.78
CA VAL A 28 -0.83 -14.76 20.93
C VAL A 28 -1.77 -15.10 19.76
N LEU A 29 -2.38 -14.11 19.10
CA LEU A 29 -3.31 -14.37 17.97
C LEU A 29 -2.59 -14.64 16.64
N CYS A 30 -1.34 -14.20 16.47
CA CYS A 30 -0.55 -14.50 15.27
C CYS A 30 0.08 -15.91 15.27
N MET A 31 0.12 -16.61 16.42
CA MET A 31 0.68 -17.99 16.47
C MET A 31 -0.33 -19.11 16.25
N ALA A 32 -1.61 -18.81 16.13
CA ALA A 32 -2.67 -19.82 15.99
C ALA A 32 -2.99 -20.21 14.54
N VAL A 33 -2.35 -19.60 13.52
CA VAL A 33 -2.64 -19.83 12.10
C VAL A 33 -1.54 -20.63 11.38
N PHE A 34 -0.38 -20.87 12.00
CA PHE A 34 0.64 -21.74 11.43
C PHE A 34 0.69 -23.09 12.13
N GLY A 35 0.19 -24.10 11.42
CA GLY A 35 0.13 -25.49 11.87
C GLY A 35 1.51 -26.07 12.23
N SER A 36 1.49 -26.82 13.30
CA SER A 36 2.60 -27.58 13.89
C SER A 36 3.24 -28.53 12.88
N LYS A 37 4.53 -28.36 12.60
CA LYS A 37 5.43 -29.46 12.22
C LYS A 37 6.48 -29.63 13.31
N LYS A 38 6.61 -30.89 13.78
CA LYS A 38 7.60 -31.32 14.77
C LYS A 38 9.03 -31.12 14.24
N PRO A 39 9.99 -30.78 15.09
CA PRO A 39 11.40 -30.77 14.70
C PRO A 39 11.98 -32.22 14.69
N GLU A 40 12.58 -32.59 13.60
CA GLU A 40 13.49 -33.75 13.47
C GLU A 40 14.89 -33.34 13.93
N GLN A 41 15.54 -34.27 14.64
CA GLN A 41 16.85 -34.11 15.24
C GLN A 41 17.93 -33.97 14.15
N ILE A 42 18.83 -33.01 14.32
CA ILE A 42 20.07 -32.91 13.56
C ILE A 42 21.21 -33.38 14.46
N GLU A 43 21.83 -34.48 14.07
CA GLU A 43 23.08 -34.98 14.63
C GLU A 43 24.24 -34.06 14.24
N GLU A 44 25.05 -33.73 15.24
CA GLU A 44 26.33 -33.06 15.08
C GLU A 44 27.31 -33.94 14.27
N ARG A 45 27.93 -33.38 13.26
CA ARG A 45 29.17 -33.87 12.69
C ARG A 45 30.20 -32.75 12.61
N GLN A 46 31.25 -32.93 13.39
CA GLN A 46 32.40 -32.04 13.46
C GLN A 46 33.37 -32.24 12.28
N GLN A 47 33.93 -31.12 11.87
CA GLN A 47 35.26 -30.83 11.33
C GLN A 47 35.72 -31.47 10.01
N GLU A 48 36.04 -30.58 9.06
CA GLU A 48 37.44 -30.45 8.62
C GLU A 48 37.65 -29.12 7.87
N THR A 49 38.71 -28.43 8.27
CA THR A 49 39.19 -27.16 7.73
C THR A 49 40.00 -27.45 6.46
N THR A 50 39.63 -26.82 5.34
CA THR A 50 40.58 -26.60 4.23
C THR A 50 40.37 -25.21 3.67
N GLN A 51 41.42 -24.41 3.73
CA GLN A 51 41.55 -23.12 3.09
C GLN A 51 41.63 -23.34 1.58
N GLU A 52 40.75 -22.72 0.81
CA GLU A 52 40.95 -22.49 -0.60
C GLU A 52 40.62 -21.04 -0.96
N GLU A 53 41.51 -20.48 -1.73
CA GLU A 53 41.61 -19.10 -2.19
C GLU A 53 40.33 -18.63 -2.88
N THR A 54 39.88 -17.44 -2.49
CA THR A 54 38.78 -16.72 -3.14
C THR A 54 39.26 -16.12 -4.44
N THR A 55 39.04 -16.79 -5.55
CA THR A 55 39.04 -16.17 -6.87
C THR A 55 37.69 -15.52 -7.07
N HIS A 56 37.67 -14.18 -7.16
CA HIS A 56 36.48 -13.43 -7.66
C HIS A 56 36.19 -13.85 -9.10
N ALA A 57 35.19 -14.71 -9.28
CA ALA A 57 34.56 -14.91 -10.57
C ALA A 57 33.50 -13.84 -10.73
N GLU A 58 33.79 -12.77 -11.46
CA GLU A 58 32.77 -11.90 -12.04
C GLU A 58 31.87 -12.78 -12.92
N THR A 59 30.62 -12.92 -12.50
CA THR A 59 29.59 -13.58 -13.33
C THR A 59 29.29 -12.67 -14.49
N VAL A 60 29.96 -12.90 -15.61
CA VAL A 60 29.65 -12.24 -16.89
C VAL A 60 28.26 -12.74 -17.28
N GLN A 61 27.25 -11.89 -17.12
CA GLN A 61 25.90 -12.17 -17.61
C GLN A 61 25.95 -12.32 -19.12
N ASN A 62 25.35 -13.41 -19.62
CA ASN A 62 25.29 -13.68 -21.05
C ASN A 62 24.55 -12.54 -21.78
N PRO A 63 25.10 -11.95 -22.85
CA PRO A 63 24.47 -10.86 -23.60
C PRO A 63 23.04 -11.18 -24.06
N GLU A 64 22.75 -12.43 -24.39
CA GLU A 64 21.39 -12.88 -24.78
C GLU A 64 20.38 -12.76 -23.65
N THR A 65 20.78 -13.01 -22.40
CA THR A 65 19.91 -12.87 -21.23
C THR A 65 19.61 -11.39 -20.95
N ILE A 66 20.57 -10.51 -21.16
CA ILE A 66 20.42 -9.05 -20.99
C ILE A 66 19.44 -8.49 -22.03
N VAL A 67 19.54 -8.93 -23.28
CA VAL A 67 18.66 -8.49 -24.37
C VAL A 67 17.22 -8.96 -24.12
N GLN A 68 17.01 -10.22 -23.72
CA GLN A 68 15.68 -10.75 -23.41
C GLN A 68 15.00 -10.01 -22.25
N THR A 69 15.74 -9.75 -21.17
CA THR A 69 15.19 -9.00 -20.03
C THR A 69 14.87 -7.55 -20.40
N ALA A 70 15.64 -6.90 -21.27
CA ALA A 70 15.38 -5.55 -21.73
C ALA A 70 14.12 -5.48 -22.61
N GLU A 71 13.94 -6.44 -23.55
CA GLU A 71 12.76 -6.52 -24.40
C GLU A 71 11.48 -6.82 -23.60
N GLU A 72 11.54 -7.72 -22.61
CA GLU A 72 10.42 -8.02 -21.71
C GLU A 72 10.06 -6.80 -20.86
N THR A 73 11.05 -6.07 -20.34
CA THR A 73 10.85 -4.85 -19.55
C THR A 73 10.22 -3.75 -20.41
N GLU A 74 10.72 -3.52 -21.62
CA GLU A 74 10.15 -2.53 -22.54
C GLU A 74 8.71 -2.89 -22.94
N SER A 75 8.43 -4.18 -23.16
CA SER A 75 7.08 -4.68 -23.44
C SER A 75 6.11 -4.45 -22.29
N LYS A 76 6.55 -4.65 -21.04
CA LYS A 76 5.75 -4.45 -19.83
C LYS A 76 5.23 -3.01 -19.72
N TYR A 77 6.07 -2.03 -20.01
CA TYR A 77 5.73 -0.61 -19.85
C TYR A 77 4.93 -0.01 -21.02
N LYS A 78 4.74 -0.73 -22.12
CA LYS A 78 3.90 -0.27 -23.26
C LYS A 78 2.45 0.03 -22.86
N VAL A 79 1.97 -0.56 -21.76
CA VAL A 79 0.63 -0.26 -21.25
C VAL A 79 0.43 1.23 -20.94
N PHE A 80 1.50 1.96 -20.61
CA PHE A 80 1.42 3.39 -20.35
C PHE A 80 1.24 4.23 -21.61
N ASP A 81 1.48 3.67 -22.79
CA ASP A 81 1.24 4.33 -24.09
C ASP A 81 -0.19 4.13 -24.60
N THR A 82 -0.96 3.22 -23.97
CA THR A 82 -2.34 2.89 -24.35
C THR A 82 -3.38 3.83 -23.73
N MET A 83 -2.96 4.91 -23.09
CA MET A 83 -3.88 5.90 -22.54
C MET A 83 -4.76 6.46 -23.65
N SER A 84 -6.06 6.18 -23.58
CA SER A 84 -7.01 6.84 -24.49
C SER A 84 -7.02 8.35 -24.18
N GLU A 85 -7.02 9.20 -25.19
CA GLU A 85 -7.08 10.66 -25.03
C GLU A 85 -8.41 11.14 -24.39
N ASP A 86 -9.30 10.22 -24.09
CA ASP A 86 -10.69 10.43 -23.70
C ASP A 86 -10.89 10.67 -22.17
N TRP A 87 -9.81 10.75 -21.39
CA TRP A 87 -9.90 10.96 -19.95
C TRP A 87 -10.16 12.41 -19.51
N GLY A 88 -10.30 13.31 -20.49
CA GLY A 88 -10.51 14.73 -20.27
C GLY A 88 -9.22 15.49 -19.94
N SER A 89 -9.21 16.77 -20.23
CA SER A 89 -8.15 17.67 -19.78
C SER A 89 -8.53 18.28 -18.44
N CYS A 90 -7.57 18.40 -17.54
CA CYS A 90 -7.73 19.20 -16.34
C CYS A 90 -6.71 20.33 -16.31
N ASP A 91 -7.05 21.39 -15.60
CA ASP A 91 -6.10 22.45 -15.35
C ASP A 91 -4.96 21.94 -14.46
N LEU A 92 -3.75 22.05 -14.99
CA LEU A 92 -2.49 21.67 -14.33
C LEU A 92 -1.72 22.87 -13.81
N GLU A 93 -2.32 24.08 -13.74
CA GLU A 93 -1.66 25.23 -13.17
C GLU A 93 -1.20 24.93 -11.72
N GLY A 94 0.09 25.14 -11.47
CA GLY A 94 0.71 24.82 -10.18
C GLY A 94 0.85 23.33 -9.87
N PHE A 95 0.64 22.43 -10.84
CA PHE A 95 0.88 21.00 -10.64
C PHE A 95 2.38 20.74 -10.49
N ILE A 96 2.74 20.02 -9.44
CA ILE A 96 4.10 19.59 -9.14
C ILE A 96 4.14 18.07 -9.29
N TYR A 97 5.05 17.58 -10.13
CA TYR A 97 5.32 16.16 -10.22
C TYR A 97 5.91 15.65 -8.92
N TYR A 98 5.48 14.46 -8.53
CA TYR A 98 5.98 13.80 -7.33
C TYR A 98 7.14 12.90 -7.70
N ASP A 99 8.32 13.24 -7.19
CA ASP A 99 9.50 12.38 -7.31
C ASP A 99 9.32 11.19 -6.37
N LEU A 100 9.36 9.98 -6.93
CA LEU A 100 9.25 8.77 -6.10
C LEU A 100 10.41 8.69 -5.12
N PRO A 101 10.15 8.24 -3.87
CA PRO A 101 11.22 7.96 -2.93
C PRO A 101 12.27 7.00 -3.51
N GLU A 102 13.54 7.22 -3.17
CA GLU A 102 14.68 6.45 -3.69
C GLU A 102 14.49 4.93 -3.58
N GLN A 103 13.86 4.47 -2.52
CA GLN A 103 13.54 3.06 -2.30
C GLN A 103 12.62 2.44 -3.35
N TYR A 104 11.91 3.27 -4.14
CA TYR A 104 11.02 2.85 -5.21
C TYR A 104 11.56 3.17 -6.60
N ALA A 105 12.67 3.86 -6.73
CA ALA A 105 13.19 4.33 -8.01
C ALA A 105 13.59 3.21 -8.99
N ASP A 106 14.05 2.08 -8.48
CA ASP A 106 14.54 0.96 -9.29
C ASP A 106 13.48 -0.09 -9.66
N LYS A 107 12.34 -0.11 -8.93
CA LYS A 107 11.35 -1.19 -9.05
C LYS A 107 10.01 -0.73 -9.57
N ASP A 108 9.80 0.58 -9.54
CA ASP A 108 8.47 1.10 -9.55
C ASP A 108 8.31 2.15 -10.61
N TYR A 109 7.16 2.15 -11.21
CA TYR A 109 6.91 2.97 -12.36
C TYR A 109 5.61 3.75 -12.18
N PHE A 110 5.75 5.05 -11.93
CA PHE A 110 4.63 5.97 -11.86
C PHE A 110 4.94 7.22 -12.70
N PRO A 111 4.94 7.08 -14.05
CA PRO A 111 5.43 8.11 -14.96
C PRO A 111 4.58 9.37 -14.94
N GLU A 112 5.12 10.47 -15.47
CA GLU A 112 4.44 11.78 -15.55
C GLU A 112 3.02 11.69 -16.11
N LYS A 113 2.81 10.93 -17.16
CA LYS A 113 1.47 10.69 -17.75
C LYS A 113 0.50 10.12 -16.72
N MET A 114 0.97 9.16 -15.91
CA MET A 114 0.15 8.55 -14.85
C MET A 114 -0.14 9.52 -13.71
N GLN A 115 0.82 10.37 -13.37
CA GLN A 115 0.63 11.43 -12.38
C GLN A 115 -0.40 12.45 -12.81
N ILE A 116 -0.32 12.93 -14.05
CA ILE A 116 -1.30 13.84 -14.66
C ILE A 116 -2.69 13.20 -14.64
N TYR A 117 -2.81 11.98 -15.12
CA TYR A 117 -4.07 11.24 -15.13
C TYR A 117 -4.67 11.11 -13.72
N THR A 118 -3.87 10.68 -12.77
CA THR A 118 -4.29 10.55 -11.37
C THR A 118 -4.74 11.88 -10.78
N ARG A 119 -3.99 12.96 -11.02
CA ARG A 119 -4.34 14.31 -10.56
C ARG A 119 -5.68 14.78 -11.14
N CYS A 120 -5.90 14.56 -12.43
CA CYS A 120 -7.16 14.93 -13.08
C CYS A 120 -8.35 14.16 -12.52
N LEU A 121 -8.20 12.86 -12.31
CA LEU A 121 -9.24 12.06 -11.64
C LEU A 121 -9.49 12.54 -10.21
N CYS A 122 -8.45 12.85 -9.45
CA CYS A 122 -8.58 13.38 -8.10
C CYS A 122 -9.41 14.67 -8.08
N LYS A 123 -9.16 15.60 -9.02
CA LYS A 123 -9.98 16.82 -9.17
C LYS A 123 -11.42 16.48 -9.55
N GLN A 124 -11.65 15.57 -10.48
CA GLN A 124 -12.98 15.18 -10.95
C GLN A 124 -13.82 14.52 -9.83
N TYR A 125 -13.20 13.70 -9.02
CA TYR A 125 -13.88 12.90 -7.99
C TYR A 125 -13.88 13.54 -6.60
N ASP A 126 -13.25 14.72 -6.44
CA ASP A 126 -13.07 15.43 -5.16
C ASP A 126 -12.34 14.57 -4.12
N VAL A 127 -11.17 14.06 -4.53
CA VAL A 127 -10.29 13.23 -3.71
C VAL A 127 -8.93 13.90 -3.58
N PRO A 128 -8.34 14.02 -2.38
CA PRO A 128 -7.00 14.60 -2.23
C PRO A 128 -5.94 13.79 -2.99
N TYR A 129 -5.18 14.45 -3.86
CA TYR A 129 -4.14 13.79 -4.68
C TYR A 129 -3.07 13.12 -3.81
N ALA A 130 -2.59 13.82 -2.77
CA ALA A 130 -1.61 13.27 -1.84
C ALA A 130 -2.12 12.03 -1.09
N LEU A 131 -3.43 11.94 -0.82
CA LEU A 131 -4.03 10.74 -0.22
C LEU A 131 -3.94 9.55 -1.17
N VAL A 132 -4.22 9.76 -2.46
CA VAL A 132 -4.12 8.69 -3.47
C VAL A 132 -2.69 8.21 -3.62
N LEU A 133 -1.70 9.12 -3.68
CA LEU A 133 -0.28 8.76 -3.71
C LEU A 133 0.14 7.95 -2.48
N ALA A 134 -0.28 8.35 -1.28
CA ALA A 134 0.01 7.62 -0.04
C ALA A 134 -0.63 6.22 -0.02
N ILE A 135 -1.82 6.06 -0.59
CA ILE A 135 -2.47 4.74 -0.74
C ILE A 135 -1.69 3.89 -1.73
N ILE A 136 -1.33 4.40 -2.90
CA ILE A 136 -0.54 3.67 -3.91
C ILE A 136 0.79 3.20 -3.30
N GLU A 137 1.48 4.07 -2.56
CA GLU A 137 2.71 3.71 -1.87
C GLU A 137 2.49 2.57 -0.86
N GLN A 138 1.45 2.66 -0.04
CA GLN A 138 1.14 1.66 0.99
C GLN A 138 0.72 0.31 0.39
N GLU A 139 -0.08 0.33 -0.66
CA GLU A 139 -0.69 -0.86 -1.25
C GLU A 139 0.28 -1.62 -2.17
N SER A 140 0.96 -0.93 -3.03
CA SER A 140 1.80 -1.54 -4.06
C SER A 140 3.27 -1.15 -3.99
N GLY A 141 3.63 -0.05 -3.34
CA GLY A 141 4.93 0.57 -3.48
C GLY A 141 5.16 1.10 -4.90
N TYR A 142 4.14 1.58 -5.58
CA TYR A 142 4.11 2.02 -6.99
C TYR A 142 4.32 0.92 -8.03
N GLU A 143 4.19 -0.35 -7.67
CA GLU A 143 4.23 -1.47 -8.62
C GLU A 143 2.85 -1.67 -9.28
N PHE A 144 2.73 -1.30 -10.56
CA PHE A 144 1.43 -1.23 -11.23
C PHE A 144 0.79 -2.60 -11.51
N ASP A 145 1.58 -3.65 -11.65
CA ASP A 145 1.15 -5.02 -11.93
C ASP A 145 1.19 -5.93 -10.69
N LYS A 146 1.36 -5.34 -9.50
CA LYS A 146 1.34 -6.09 -8.25
C LYS A 146 0.04 -6.85 -8.07
N THR A 147 0.15 -8.09 -7.62
CA THR A 147 -0.99 -8.91 -7.24
C THR A 147 -0.87 -9.37 -5.79
N GLY A 148 -1.98 -9.30 -5.05
CA GLY A 148 -2.11 -9.76 -3.67
C GLY A 148 -3.31 -10.69 -3.51
N ASP A 149 -3.52 -11.22 -2.30
CA ASP A 149 -4.67 -12.05 -1.93
C ASP A 149 -4.94 -13.21 -2.92
N GLY A 150 -3.88 -13.92 -3.30
CA GLY A 150 -3.99 -15.02 -4.27
C GLY A 150 -4.39 -14.56 -5.67
N GLY A 151 -4.01 -13.35 -6.07
CA GLY A 151 -4.29 -12.76 -7.38
C GLY A 151 -5.61 -11.98 -7.46
N GLN A 152 -6.32 -11.82 -6.34
CA GLN A 152 -7.59 -11.09 -6.30
C GLN A 152 -7.41 -9.57 -6.15
N SER A 153 -6.45 -9.13 -5.35
CA SER A 153 -6.06 -7.73 -5.24
C SER A 153 -5.07 -7.38 -6.33
N LYS A 154 -5.30 -6.31 -7.08
CA LYS A 154 -4.55 -5.99 -8.29
C LYS A 154 -4.12 -4.54 -8.36
N GLY A 155 -2.95 -4.33 -8.94
CA GLY A 155 -2.42 -3.06 -9.41
C GLY A 155 -2.02 -2.07 -8.32
N TYR A 156 -1.84 -0.82 -8.71
CA TYR A 156 -1.39 0.27 -7.83
C TYR A 156 -2.15 0.38 -6.52
N MET A 157 -3.48 0.31 -6.59
CA MET A 157 -4.36 0.54 -5.44
C MET A 157 -4.89 -0.76 -4.84
N GLN A 158 -4.35 -1.93 -5.22
CA GLN A 158 -4.70 -3.26 -4.74
C GLN A 158 -6.22 -3.48 -4.65
N ILE A 159 -6.91 -3.18 -5.76
CA ILE A 159 -8.35 -3.33 -5.85
C ILE A 159 -8.73 -4.80 -5.91
N TYR A 160 -9.56 -5.26 -4.97
CA TYR A 160 -10.05 -6.63 -4.92
C TYR A 160 -11.16 -6.84 -5.95
N GLU A 161 -10.82 -7.41 -7.11
CA GLU A 161 -11.65 -7.43 -8.32
C GLU A 161 -13.07 -7.92 -8.07
N LYS A 162 -13.23 -9.01 -7.34
CA LYS A 162 -14.53 -9.63 -7.05
C LYS A 162 -15.54 -8.67 -6.42
N TRP A 163 -15.08 -7.72 -5.61
CA TRP A 163 -15.97 -6.78 -4.92
C TRP A 163 -16.25 -5.50 -5.71
N HIS A 164 -15.57 -5.33 -6.85
CA HIS A 164 -15.66 -4.12 -7.66
C HIS A 164 -16.16 -4.37 -9.09
N THR A 165 -16.71 -5.55 -9.39
CA THR A 165 -17.21 -5.92 -10.72
C THR A 165 -18.21 -4.92 -11.26
N ASP A 166 -19.25 -4.56 -10.47
CA ASP A 166 -20.25 -3.59 -10.88
C ASP A 166 -19.65 -2.19 -11.08
N ARG A 167 -18.71 -1.79 -10.22
CA ARG A 167 -17.98 -0.51 -10.36
C ARG A 167 -17.17 -0.49 -11.63
N MET A 168 -16.43 -1.55 -11.92
CA MET A 168 -15.64 -1.69 -13.15
C MET A 168 -16.54 -1.58 -14.39
N GLN A 169 -17.66 -2.29 -14.40
CA GLN A 169 -18.62 -2.23 -15.49
C GLN A 169 -19.18 -0.81 -15.70
N ASN A 170 -19.58 -0.12 -14.63
CA ASN A 170 -20.09 1.25 -14.69
C ASN A 170 -19.05 2.26 -15.18
N LEU A 171 -17.77 2.00 -14.94
CA LEU A 171 -16.65 2.84 -15.36
C LEU A 171 -16.08 2.44 -16.73
N GLY A 172 -16.58 1.36 -17.35
CA GLY A 172 -16.03 0.81 -18.59
C GLY A 172 -14.63 0.22 -18.42
N CYS A 173 -14.30 -0.25 -17.20
CA CYS A 173 -13.02 -0.88 -16.87
C CYS A 173 -13.15 -2.40 -16.91
N THR A 174 -12.17 -3.07 -17.51
CA THR A 174 -12.17 -4.52 -17.74
C THR A 174 -10.93 -5.23 -17.21
N ASP A 175 -9.88 -4.47 -16.90
CA ASP A 175 -8.58 -5.01 -16.46
C ASP A 175 -7.96 -4.13 -15.35
N LEU A 176 -7.83 -4.69 -14.16
CA LEU A 176 -7.22 -4.01 -13.01
C LEU A 176 -5.69 -4.09 -12.98
N ILE A 177 -5.06 -4.82 -13.90
CA ILE A 177 -3.61 -4.74 -14.12
C ILE A 177 -3.27 -3.52 -14.99
N ASN A 178 -4.21 -3.07 -15.82
CA ASN A 178 -4.04 -1.81 -16.54
C ASN A 178 -3.98 -0.64 -15.53
N PRO A 179 -2.87 0.12 -15.46
CA PRO A 179 -2.65 1.14 -14.43
C PRO A 179 -3.70 2.26 -14.44
N TYR A 180 -4.17 2.66 -15.61
CA TYR A 180 -5.18 3.71 -15.76
C TYR A 180 -6.55 3.24 -15.25
N GLN A 181 -6.95 2.03 -15.61
CA GLN A 181 -8.21 1.45 -15.13
C GLN A 181 -8.18 1.19 -13.62
N ASN A 182 -7.03 0.72 -13.10
CA ASN A 182 -6.85 0.50 -11.67
C ASN A 182 -7.06 1.77 -10.86
N VAL A 183 -6.35 2.83 -11.19
CA VAL A 183 -6.45 4.12 -10.50
C VAL A 183 -7.85 4.71 -10.64
N ARG A 184 -8.50 4.58 -11.81
CA ARG A 184 -9.88 5.05 -12.01
C ARG A 184 -10.87 4.35 -11.08
N VAL A 185 -10.80 3.04 -10.98
CA VAL A 185 -11.67 2.25 -10.10
C VAL A 185 -11.36 2.57 -8.62
N GLY A 186 -10.08 2.65 -8.27
CA GLY A 186 -9.64 2.95 -6.91
C GLY A 186 -10.06 4.34 -6.42
N ILE A 187 -9.91 5.37 -7.26
CA ILE A 187 -10.32 6.75 -6.92
C ILE A 187 -11.84 6.87 -6.82
N ASP A 188 -12.60 6.26 -7.73
CA ASP A 188 -14.06 6.23 -7.64
C ASP A 188 -14.53 5.55 -6.34
N PHE A 189 -13.91 4.44 -5.98
CA PHE A 189 -14.19 3.76 -4.71
C PHE A 189 -13.85 4.63 -3.50
N LEU A 190 -12.68 5.24 -3.49
CA LEU A 190 -12.24 6.11 -2.40
C LEU A 190 -13.16 7.36 -2.27
N SER A 191 -13.55 7.97 -3.38
CA SER A 191 -14.53 9.08 -3.39
C SER A 191 -15.87 8.67 -2.76
N TYR A 192 -16.37 7.49 -3.11
CA TYR A 192 -17.58 6.94 -2.50
C TYR A 192 -17.43 6.81 -0.98
N LEU A 193 -16.31 6.25 -0.51
CA LEU A 193 -16.04 6.06 0.92
C LEU A 193 -15.90 7.40 1.66
N LEU A 194 -15.18 8.36 1.09
CA LEU A 194 -15.01 9.70 1.68
C LEU A 194 -16.35 10.41 1.83
N LYS A 195 -17.21 10.37 0.79
CA LYS A 195 -18.56 10.94 0.84
C LYS A 195 -19.45 10.25 1.85
N LYS A 196 -19.33 8.93 1.98
CA LYS A 196 -20.16 8.12 2.88
C LYS A 196 -19.79 8.30 4.35
N TYR A 197 -18.52 8.35 4.67
CA TYR A 197 -18.03 8.36 6.05
C TYR A 197 -17.62 9.72 6.56
N GLY A 198 -17.34 10.68 5.68
CA GLY A 198 -17.04 12.07 6.03
C GLY A 198 -15.67 12.30 6.64
N THR A 199 -14.92 11.27 7.00
CA THR A 199 -13.53 11.35 7.52
C THR A 199 -12.60 10.46 6.73
N ILE A 200 -11.34 10.90 6.58
CA ILE A 200 -10.30 10.09 5.92
C ILE A 200 -10.04 8.81 6.71
N GLN A 201 -10.03 8.90 8.05
CA GLN A 201 -9.78 7.73 8.92
C GLN A 201 -10.78 6.60 8.67
N ASP A 202 -12.07 6.94 8.65
CA ASP A 202 -13.14 5.95 8.47
C ASP A 202 -13.20 5.45 7.03
N ALA A 203 -12.96 6.32 6.05
CA ALA A 203 -12.85 5.93 4.64
C ALA A 203 -11.70 4.93 4.43
N LEU A 204 -10.53 5.18 5.01
CA LEU A 204 -9.38 4.25 4.96
C LEU A 204 -9.66 2.94 5.70
N ALA A 205 -10.40 2.97 6.82
CA ALA A 205 -10.81 1.76 7.52
C ALA A 205 -11.72 0.89 6.64
N ALA A 206 -12.71 1.51 5.98
CA ALA A 206 -13.61 0.83 5.06
C ALA A 206 -12.91 0.37 3.77
N TYR A 207 -11.89 1.11 3.31
CA TYR A 207 -11.05 0.72 2.18
C TYR A 207 -10.28 -0.57 2.47
N ASN A 208 -9.61 -0.63 3.61
CA ASN A 208 -8.73 -1.73 4.00
C ASN A 208 -9.49 -3.00 4.46
N TYR A 209 -10.50 -2.85 5.30
CA TYR A 209 -11.26 -3.98 5.87
C TYR A 209 -12.54 -4.33 5.10
N GLY A 210 -12.91 -3.52 4.10
CA GLY A 210 -14.28 -3.48 3.61
C GLY A 210 -15.24 -2.88 4.64
N GLU A 211 -16.37 -2.35 4.21
CA GLU A 211 -17.34 -1.67 5.10
C GLU A 211 -17.84 -2.54 6.24
N LYS A 212 -18.11 -3.83 5.97
CA LYS A 212 -18.56 -4.78 6.98
C LYS A 212 -17.43 -5.08 7.97
N GLY A 213 -16.23 -5.37 7.47
CA GLY A 213 -15.07 -5.68 8.31
C GLY A 213 -14.68 -4.51 9.20
N ALA A 214 -14.66 -3.27 8.69
CA ALA A 214 -14.40 -2.07 9.46
C ALA A 214 -15.40 -1.91 10.61
N ARG A 215 -16.69 -2.15 10.36
CA ARG A 215 -17.73 -2.10 11.39
C ARG A 215 -17.51 -3.15 12.47
N GLU A 216 -17.30 -4.41 12.08
CA GLU A 216 -17.24 -5.54 13.01
C GLU A 216 -15.92 -5.57 13.80
N HIS A 217 -14.79 -5.26 13.18
CA HIS A 217 -13.47 -5.42 13.77
C HIS A 217 -12.88 -4.13 14.36
N LEU A 218 -13.32 -2.96 13.88
CA LEU A 218 -12.79 -1.68 14.32
C LEU A 218 -13.85 -0.86 15.07
N TRP A 219 -14.87 -0.36 14.41
CA TRP A 219 -15.78 0.66 14.98
C TRP A 219 -16.62 0.14 16.15
N ASN A 220 -17.15 -1.09 16.09
CA ASN A 220 -17.87 -1.69 17.21
C ASN A 220 -16.99 -1.90 18.45
N ASN A 221 -15.66 -1.91 18.27
CA ASN A 221 -14.67 -2.02 19.34
C ASN A 221 -14.09 -0.65 19.73
N GLY A 222 -14.61 0.46 19.20
CA GLY A 222 -14.13 1.81 19.47
C GLY A 222 -12.75 2.11 18.87
N VAL A 223 -12.32 1.37 17.87
CA VAL A 223 -11.04 1.56 17.15
C VAL A 223 -11.29 2.38 15.91
N TYR A 224 -10.85 3.62 15.88
CA TYR A 224 -10.95 4.52 14.75
C TYR A 224 -9.58 4.85 14.13
N VAL A 225 -8.52 4.66 14.90
CA VAL A 225 -7.12 4.91 14.50
C VAL A 225 -6.31 3.64 14.76
N TYR A 226 -5.67 3.15 13.73
CA TYR A 226 -4.83 1.94 13.77
C TYR A 226 -3.66 2.08 12.77
N SER A 227 -2.77 1.10 12.71
CA SER A 227 -1.49 1.21 11.99
C SER A 227 -1.65 1.65 10.52
N TYR A 228 -2.58 1.03 9.78
CA TYR A 228 -2.77 1.31 8.36
C TYR A 228 -3.21 2.76 8.10
N ASN A 229 -4.33 3.21 8.71
CA ASN A 229 -4.81 4.55 8.45
C ASN A 229 -3.90 5.65 9.02
N SER A 230 -3.21 5.37 10.15
CA SER A 230 -2.22 6.30 10.70
C SER A 230 -1.02 6.48 9.76
N ALA A 231 -0.49 5.38 9.19
CA ALA A 231 0.64 5.43 8.29
C ALA A 231 0.29 6.22 7.01
N ILE A 232 -0.86 5.92 6.38
CA ILE A 232 -1.31 6.64 5.18
C ILE A 232 -1.55 8.13 5.46
N MET A 233 -2.19 8.48 6.58
CA MET A 233 -2.44 9.88 6.93
C MET A 233 -1.17 10.66 7.24
N GLN A 234 -0.19 10.02 7.85
CA GLN A 234 1.12 10.63 8.05
C GLN A 234 1.80 10.85 6.70
N ARG A 235 1.83 9.82 5.85
CA ARG A 235 2.46 9.88 4.53
C ARG A 235 1.80 10.89 3.61
N MET A 236 0.46 10.97 3.63
CA MET A 236 -0.29 12.00 2.91
C MET A 236 0.19 13.42 3.26
N LYS A 237 0.41 13.73 4.54
CA LYS A 237 0.90 15.05 4.95
C LYS A 237 2.29 15.35 4.41
N GLU A 238 3.19 14.36 4.46
CA GLU A 238 4.54 14.49 3.91
C GLU A 238 4.51 14.76 2.40
N ILE A 239 3.61 14.07 1.68
CA ILE A 239 3.42 14.27 0.24
C ILE A 239 2.78 15.65 -0.04
N GLU A 240 1.80 16.09 0.76
CA GLU A 240 1.18 17.42 0.63
C GLU A 240 2.19 18.56 0.76
N GLU A 241 3.24 18.41 1.57
CA GLU A 241 4.33 19.40 1.67
C GLU A 241 5.11 19.55 0.35
N VAL A 242 5.14 18.51 -0.49
CA VAL A 242 5.85 18.50 -1.78
C VAL A 242 4.93 18.95 -2.92
N VAL A 243 3.76 18.31 -3.06
CA VAL A 243 2.89 18.51 -4.24
C VAL A 243 1.80 19.57 -4.06
N GLY A 244 1.70 20.13 -2.86
CA GLY A 244 0.61 21.03 -2.48
C GLY A 244 -0.69 20.26 -2.20
N LYS A 245 -1.71 21.02 -1.79
CA LYS A 245 -3.05 20.47 -1.50
C LYS A 245 -3.89 20.32 -2.76
#